data_f0442db28ec17fa04e4ad9a4b2cb42d4
#
_entry.id   f0442db28ec17fa04e4ad9a4b2cb42d4
#
_cell.length_a   1.000
_cell.length_b   1.000
_cell.length_c   1.000
_cell.angle_alpha   90.00
_cell.angle_beta   90.00
_cell.angle_gamma   90.00
#
_symmetry.space_group_name_H-M   'P 1'
#
loop_
_entity.id
_entity.type
_entity.pdbx_description
1 polymer ?
#
loop_
_entity_poly.entity_id
_entity_poly.type
_entity_poly.pdbx_seq_one_letter_code
_entity_poly.pdbx_strand_id
1 'polypeptide(L)'
;MRIVVNQAIKHLSCIDLSYTMEITRQFIRICVIIFGILVLSSYVYGLSKAEDKMVLWGGIPHSWIKFIVPWMLIAALGWLIYWWTILYSVDASVIDQLRWPWQDSSDGKGANRLFLAYCVFMIPSMLWLESTLFLSLIHI
;
A
#
# COMPACT_ATOMS: atom_id res chain seq x y z
N MET A 1 -14.10 36.66 -32.17
CA MET A 1 -14.90 35.95 -31.17
C MET A 1 -14.49 34.48 -30.98
N ARG A 2 -14.25 33.69 -32.03
CA ARG A 2 -13.78 32.28 -31.93
C ARG A 2 -12.41 32.06 -31.23
N ILE A 3 -11.48 32.99 -31.39
CA ILE A 3 -10.12 32.87 -30.81
C ILE A 3 -10.14 33.02 -29.29
N VAL A 4 -10.98 33.92 -28.76
CA VAL A 4 -11.09 34.17 -27.32
C VAL A 4 -11.75 32.95 -26.61
N VAL A 5 -12.75 32.35 -27.25
CA VAL A 5 -13.45 31.16 -26.76
C VAL A 5 -12.49 29.95 -26.74
N ASN A 6 -11.66 29.76 -27.75
CA ASN A 6 -10.67 28.68 -27.78
C ASN A 6 -9.56 28.85 -26.73
N GLN A 7 -9.15 30.08 -26.43
CA GLN A 7 -8.20 30.32 -25.34
C GLN A 7 -8.83 30.12 -23.98
N ALA A 8 -10.08 30.51 -23.77
CA ALA A 8 -10.80 30.26 -22.53
C ALA A 8 -11.03 28.76 -22.30
N ILE A 9 -11.36 27.99 -23.34
CA ILE A 9 -11.51 26.52 -23.25
C ILE A 9 -10.16 25.86 -22.95
N LYS A 10 -9.07 26.34 -23.56
CA LYS A 10 -7.72 25.84 -23.26
C LYS A 10 -7.26 26.16 -21.83
N HIS A 11 -7.64 27.34 -21.32
CA HIS A 11 -7.38 27.70 -19.93
C HIS A 11 -8.25 26.89 -18.93
N LEU A 12 -9.51 26.66 -19.25
CA LEU A 12 -10.40 25.81 -18.45
C LEU A 12 -9.95 24.34 -18.46
N SER A 13 -9.53 23.80 -19.59
CA SER A 13 -8.99 22.44 -19.65
C SER A 13 -7.62 22.30 -18.96
N CYS A 14 -6.80 23.37 -18.88
CA CYS A 14 -5.59 23.38 -18.08
C CYS A 14 -5.86 23.48 -16.57
N ILE A 15 -6.95 24.14 -16.17
CA ILE A 15 -7.31 24.28 -14.74
C ILE A 15 -7.96 23.00 -14.22
N ASP A 16 -8.70 22.27 -15.05
CA ASP A 16 -9.45 21.08 -14.62
C ASP A 16 -8.59 19.79 -14.59
N LEU A 17 -7.43 19.78 -15.27
CA LEU A 17 -6.51 18.62 -15.24
C LEU A 17 -5.34 18.77 -14.27
N SER A 18 -5.15 19.90 -13.63
CA SER A 18 -4.03 20.10 -12.68
C SER A 18 -4.42 19.97 -11.22
N TYR A 19 -5.68 19.62 -10.92
CA TYR A 19 -6.08 19.21 -9.57
C TYR A 19 -5.97 17.68 -9.37
N THR A 20 -5.08 17.01 -10.10
CA THR A 20 -4.55 15.74 -9.61
C THR A 20 -3.65 16.09 -8.44
N MET A 21 -4.07 15.71 -7.23
CA MET A 21 -3.25 15.85 -6.02
C MET A 21 -1.85 15.34 -6.34
N GLU A 22 -0.90 16.25 -6.42
CA GLU A 22 0.51 15.90 -6.59
C GLU A 22 0.93 15.21 -5.30
N ILE A 23 0.94 13.88 -5.35
CA ILE A 23 1.30 13.06 -4.19
C ILE A 23 2.79 13.27 -3.95
N THR A 24 3.09 14.06 -2.95
CA THR A 24 4.46 14.31 -2.53
C THR A 24 5.00 13.14 -1.73
N ARG A 25 6.32 12.93 -1.76
CA ARG A 25 7.01 11.93 -0.93
C ARG A 25 6.65 12.07 0.55
N GLN A 26 6.49 13.29 1.04
CA GLN A 26 6.10 13.57 2.43
C GLN A 26 4.69 13.01 2.74
N PHE A 27 3.75 13.17 1.83
CA PHE A 27 2.43 12.60 1.96
C PHE A 27 2.47 11.06 2.04
N ILE A 28 3.28 10.41 1.19
CA ILE A 28 3.46 8.95 1.24
C ILE A 28 4.02 8.53 2.60
N ARG A 29 5.02 9.24 3.16
CA ARG A 29 5.57 8.93 4.48
C ARG A 29 4.52 8.94 5.57
N ILE A 30 3.67 9.97 5.59
CA ILE A 30 2.58 10.09 6.57
C ILE A 30 1.59 8.94 6.42
N CYS A 31 1.18 8.63 5.19
CA CYS A 31 0.28 7.52 4.89
C CYS A 31 0.87 6.17 5.33
N VAL A 32 2.15 5.92 5.06
CA VAL A 32 2.85 4.69 5.49
C VAL A 32 2.81 4.51 6.99
N ILE A 33 3.03 5.57 7.76
CA ILE A 33 2.99 5.53 9.22
C ILE A 33 1.56 5.24 9.70
N ILE A 34 0.56 5.96 9.18
CA ILE A 34 -0.84 5.79 9.58
C ILE A 34 -1.32 4.38 9.26
N PHE A 35 -1.13 3.92 8.01
CA PHE A 35 -1.54 2.58 7.61
C PHE A 35 -0.77 1.48 8.35
N GLY A 36 0.51 1.69 8.64
CA GLY A 36 1.30 0.77 9.45
C GLY A 36 0.72 0.60 10.85
N ILE A 37 0.35 1.69 11.50
CA ILE A 37 -0.32 1.65 12.82
C ILE A 37 -1.67 0.94 12.71
N LEU A 38 -2.47 1.21 11.68
CA LEU A 38 -3.77 0.58 11.47
C LEU A 38 -3.64 -0.94 11.26
N VAL A 39 -2.66 -1.39 10.48
CA VAL A 39 -2.38 -2.83 10.29
C VAL A 39 -1.99 -3.49 11.60
N LEU A 40 -1.06 -2.91 12.37
CA LEU A 40 -0.67 -3.46 13.67
C LEU A 40 -1.86 -3.51 14.63
N SER A 41 -2.68 -2.46 14.65
CA SER A 41 -3.90 -2.40 15.48
C SER A 41 -4.91 -3.48 15.09
N SER A 42 -5.10 -3.73 13.78
CA SER A 42 -6.00 -4.79 13.29
C SER A 42 -5.51 -6.17 13.73
N TYR A 43 -4.19 -6.43 13.67
CA TYR A 43 -3.63 -7.69 14.17
C TYR A 43 -3.81 -7.87 15.68
N VAL A 44 -3.55 -6.83 16.48
CA VAL A 44 -3.76 -6.89 17.94
C VAL A 44 -5.24 -7.15 18.24
N TYR A 45 -6.14 -6.45 17.55
CA TYR A 45 -7.58 -6.63 17.69
C TYR A 45 -8.01 -8.04 17.31
N GLY A 46 -7.64 -8.53 16.14
CA GLY A 46 -7.98 -9.87 15.66
C GLY A 46 -7.46 -10.97 16.57
N LEU A 47 -6.20 -10.88 17.02
CA LEU A 47 -5.62 -11.82 17.97
C LEU A 47 -6.31 -11.79 19.34
N SER A 48 -6.83 -10.65 19.77
CA SER A 48 -7.58 -10.54 21.04
C SER A 48 -8.98 -11.16 20.98
N LYS A 49 -9.56 -11.23 19.77
CA LYS A 49 -10.89 -11.80 19.53
C LYS A 49 -10.85 -13.31 19.26
N ALA A 50 -9.74 -13.85 18.80
CA ALA A 50 -9.60 -15.26 18.52
C ALA A 50 -9.55 -16.06 19.83
N GLU A 51 -10.56 -16.88 20.09
CA GLU A 51 -10.60 -17.82 21.23
C GLU A 51 -9.52 -18.89 21.10
N ASP A 52 -9.37 -19.45 19.90
CA ASP A 52 -8.27 -20.35 19.54
C ASP A 52 -7.39 -19.72 18.45
N LYS A 53 -6.13 -19.44 18.81
CA LYS A 53 -5.15 -18.88 17.87
C LYS A 53 -4.78 -19.84 16.74
N MET A 54 -5.05 -21.14 16.90
CA MET A 54 -4.77 -22.14 15.87
C MET A 54 -5.73 -22.03 14.69
N VAL A 55 -6.93 -21.51 14.90
CA VAL A 55 -7.92 -21.25 13.83
C VAL A 55 -7.37 -20.29 12.76
N LEU A 56 -6.53 -19.34 13.17
CA LEU A 56 -5.89 -18.38 12.25
C LEU A 56 -4.94 -19.04 11.25
N TRP A 57 -4.50 -20.27 11.52
CA TRP A 57 -3.59 -21.02 10.66
C TRP A 57 -4.32 -21.95 9.67
N GLY A 58 -5.67 -21.93 9.65
CA GLY A 58 -6.46 -22.59 8.61
C GLY A 58 -6.21 -24.10 8.47
N GLY A 59 -5.91 -24.81 9.55
CA GLY A 59 -5.67 -26.25 9.51
C GLY A 59 -4.24 -26.65 9.13
N ILE A 60 -3.30 -25.72 9.07
CA ILE A 60 -1.87 -26.04 8.86
C ILE A 60 -1.36 -26.87 10.05
N PRO A 61 -0.66 -28.00 9.81
CA PRO A 61 -0.08 -28.82 10.88
C PRO A 61 0.86 -27.99 11.77
N HIS A 62 0.79 -28.19 13.08
CA HIS A 62 1.58 -27.43 14.07
C HIS A 62 3.11 -27.52 13.82
N SER A 63 3.58 -28.63 13.27
CA SER A 63 4.98 -28.84 12.89
C SER A 63 5.45 -27.84 11.81
N TRP A 64 4.57 -27.44 10.90
CA TRP A 64 4.90 -26.51 9.79
C TRP A 64 4.94 -25.05 10.24
N ILE A 65 4.18 -24.69 11.27
CA ILE A 65 4.14 -23.33 11.80
C ILE A 65 5.55 -22.88 12.24
N LYS A 66 6.33 -23.79 12.82
CA LYS A 66 7.72 -23.53 13.24
C LYS A 66 8.63 -23.10 12.10
N PHE A 67 8.36 -23.53 10.87
CA PHE A 67 9.09 -23.13 9.69
C PHE A 67 8.50 -21.86 9.04
N ILE A 68 7.18 -21.74 8.99
CA ILE A 68 6.49 -20.64 8.33
C ILE A 68 6.73 -19.32 9.07
N VAL A 69 6.62 -19.31 10.41
CA VAL A 69 6.76 -18.08 11.21
C VAL A 69 8.12 -17.38 11.01
N PRO A 70 9.27 -18.04 11.05
CA PRO A 70 10.55 -17.38 10.79
C PRO A 70 10.63 -16.74 9.40
N TRP A 71 10.12 -17.42 8.36
CA TRP A 71 10.09 -16.84 7.01
C TRP A 71 9.16 -15.64 6.88
N MET A 72 8.02 -15.67 7.57
CA MET A 72 7.12 -14.50 7.65
C MET A 72 7.82 -13.31 8.32
N LEU A 73 8.58 -13.53 9.39
CA LEU A 73 9.33 -12.47 10.07
C LEU A 73 10.44 -11.90 9.19
N ILE A 74 11.18 -12.77 8.49
CA ILE A 74 12.21 -12.34 7.53
C ILE A 74 11.58 -11.52 6.41
N ALA A 75 10.45 -11.95 5.86
CA ALA A 75 9.73 -11.21 4.84
C ALA A 75 9.25 -9.84 5.35
N ALA A 76 8.72 -9.77 6.57
CA ALA A 76 8.31 -8.52 7.20
C ALA A 76 9.50 -7.56 7.40
N LEU A 77 10.65 -8.06 7.87
CA LEU A 77 11.86 -7.26 8.00
C LEU A 77 12.35 -6.74 6.63
N GLY A 78 12.38 -7.61 5.62
CA GLY A 78 12.75 -7.23 4.26
C GLY A 78 11.83 -6.14 3.71
N TRP A 79 10.53 -6.25 3.97
CA TRP A 79 9.55 -5.25 3.58
C TRP A 79 9.78 -3.90 4.28
N LEU A 80 10.07 -3.89 5.60
CA LEU A 80 10.40 -2.68 6.35
C LEU A 80 11.67 -2.00 5.82
N ILE A 81 12.73 -2.78 5.55
CA ILE A 81 13.98 -2.27 4.99
C ILE A 81 13.73 -1.67 3.60
N TYR A 82 12.97 -2.35 2.76
CA TYR A 82 12.60 -1.88 1.42
C TYR A 82 11.91 -0.51 1.47
N TRP A 83 10.87 -0.37 2.32
CA TRP A 83 10.14 0.88 2.47
C TRP A 83 10.98 1.98 3.09
N TRP A 84 11.79 1.65 4.09
CA TRP A 84 12.74 2.60 4.67
C TRP A 84 13.68 3.15 3.59
N THR A 85 14.27 2.28 2.80
CA THR A 85 15.19 2.67 1.74
C THR A 85 14.51 3.57 0.71
N ILE A 86 13.34 3.19 0.19
CA ILE A 86 12.62 3.99 -0.81
C ILE A 86 12.21 5.36 -0.26
N LEU A 87 11.70 5.42 0.96
CA LEU A 87 11.15 6.66 1.51
C LEU A 87 12.22 7.61 2.06
N TYR A 88 13.37 7.10 2.48
CA TYR A 88 14.37 7.92 3.18
C TYR A 88 15.73 7.97 2.49
N SER A 89 16.15 6.91 1.79
CA SER A 89 17.49 6.82 1.20
C SER A 89 17.52 7.11 -0.31
N VAL A 90 16.44 6.81 -1.04
CA VAL A 90 16.37 7.07 -2.49
C VAL A 90 16.02 8.52 -2.76
N ASP A 91 16.66 9.16 -3.76
CA ASP A 91 16.34 10.52 -4.16
C ASP A 91 14.93 10.64 -4.76
N ALA A 92 14.27 11.77 -4.52
CA ALA A 92 12.92 12.04 -5.04
C ALA A 92 12.89 11.95 -6.57
N SER A 93 13.93 12.42 -7.26
CA SER A 93 14.05 12.36 -8.71
C SER A 93 14.01 10.93 -9.28
N VAL A 94 14.54 9.97 -8.54
CA VAL A 94 14.48 8.53 -8.91
C VAL A 94 13.05 8.00 -8.74
N ILE A 95 12.38 8.40 -7.67
CA ILE A 95 10.98 8.03 -7.44
C ILE A 95 10.08 8.58 -8.54
N ASP A 96 10.26 9.83 -8.95
CA ASP A 96 9.46 10.46 -9.99
C ASP A 96 9.65 9.79 -11.38
N GLN A 97 10.80 9.15 -11.59
CA GLN A 97 11.09 8.39 -12.80
C GLN A 97 10.49 6.97 -12.80
N LEU A 98 9.89 6.50 -11.72
CA LEU A 98 9.23 5.21 -11.67
C LEU A 98 8.15 5.11 -12.74
N ARG A 99 8.19 4.04 -13.52
CA ARG A 99 7.27 3.77 -14.63
C ARG A 99 6.69 2.35 -14.52
N TRP A 100 5.58 2.14 -15.16
CA TRP A 100 5.06 0.78 -15.32
C TRP A 100 5.95 -0.01 -16.27
N PRO A 101 6.07 -1.34 -16.13
CA PRO A 101 6.93 -2.17 -17.00
C PRO A 101 6.60 -2.07 -18.50
N TRP A 102 5.38 -1.65 -18.82
CA TRP A 102 4.87 -1.48 -20.20
C TRP A 102 4.96 -0.04 -20.73
N GLN A 103 5.57 0.89 -19.97
CA GLN A 103 5.76 2.28 -20.41
C GLN A 103 7.18 2.49 -20.91
N ASP A 104 7.32 3.15 -22.07
CA ASP A 104 8.62 3.44 -22.68
C ASP A 104 9.34 4.61 -22.02
N SER A 105 8.59 5.60 -21.52
CA SER A 105 9.14 6.81 -20.87
C SER A 105 8.49 7.12 -19.54
N SER A 106 9.20 7.82 -18.65
CA SER A 106 8.62 8.33 -17.42
C SER A 106 7.82 9.60 -17.70
N ASP A 107 6.70 9.75 -16.99
CA ASP A 107 5.81 10.91 -17.08
C ASP A 107 5.87 11.80 -15.82
N GLY A 108 6.85 11.56 -14.94
CA GLY A 108 7.01 12.29 -13.68
C GLY A 108 5.98 11.91 -12.59
N LYS A 109 5.12 10.92 -12.84
CA LYS A 109 4.08 10.47 -11.87
C LYS A 109 4.49 9.24 -11.05
N GLY A 110 5.78 9.03 -10.85
CA GLY A 110 6.29 7.87 -10.13
C GLY A 110 5.84 7.80 -8.69
N ALA A 111 5.75 8.92 -7.98
CA ALA A 111 5.24 8.99 -6.62
C ALA A 111 3.79 8.50 -6.51
N ASN A 112 2.92 8.84 -7.47
CA ASN A 112 1.54 8.37 -7.51
C ASN A 112 1.47 6.84 -7.70
N ARG A 113 2.35 6.28 -8.53
CA ARG A 113 2.45 4.82 -8.76
C ARG A 113 2.92 4.10 -7.51
N LEU A 114 3.93 4.66 -6.83
CA LEU A 114 4.43 4.13 -5.57
C LEU A 114 3.34 4.12 -4.52
N PHE A 115 2.58 5.21 -4.40
CA PHE A 115 1.46 5.32 -3.47
C PHE A 115 0.35 4.31 -3.79
N LEU A 116 -0.02 4.16 -5.07
CA LEU A 116 -1.00 3.18 -5.50
C LEU A 116 -0.57 1.75 -5.16
N ALA A 117 0.67 1.39 -5.48
CA ALA A 117 1.23 0.07 -5.14
C ALA A 117 1.20 -0.18 -3.63
N TYR A 118 1.51 0.83 -2.83
CA TYR A 118 1.44 0.78 -1.38
C TYR A 118 0.00 0.54 -0.89
N CYS A 119 -0.98 1.28 -1.39
CA CYS A 119 -2.38 1.11 -1.02
C CYS A 119 -2.91 -0.29 -1.39
N VAL A 120 -2.59 -0.78 -2.59
CA VAL A 120 -2.97 -2.12 -3.05
C VAL A 120 -2.38 -3.22 -2.16
N PHE A 121 -1.22 -2.99 -1.56
CA PHE A 121 -0.62 -3.94 -0.62
C PHE A 121 -1.21 -3.82 0.79
N MET A 122 -1.36 -2.58 1.31
CA MET A 122 -1.72 -2.36 2.71
C MET A 122 -3.20 -2.61 3.01
N ILE A 123 -4.10 -2.28 2.07
CA ILE A 123 -5.54 -2.47 2.28
C ILE A 123 -5.89 -3.95 2.47
N PRO A 124 -5.47 -4.89 1.58
CA PRO A 124 -5.67 -6.31 1.80
C PRO A 124 -4.98 -6.81 3.07
N SER A 125 -3.79 -6.30 3.39
CA SER A 125 -3.05 -6.69 4.60
C SER A 125 -3.80 -6.33 5.88
N MET A 126 -4.52 -5.20 5.89
CA MET A 126 -5.38 -4.78 7.00
C MET A 126 -6.60 -5.70 7.18
N LEU A 127 -7.19 -6.13 6.07
CA LEU A 127 -8.44 -6.90 6.07
C LEU A 127 -8.21 -8.42 6.20
N TRP A 128 -6.97 -8.87 6.01
CA TRP A 128 -6.67 -10.31 5.93
C TRP A 128 -7.07 -11.08 7.20
N LEU A 129 -6.74 -10.56 8.37
CA LEU A 129 -7.00 -11.25 9.63
C LEU A 129 -8.50 -11.31 9.95
N GLU A 130 -9.22 -10.20 9.73
CA GLU A 130 -10.68 -10.16 9.92
C GLU A 130 -11.41 -11.07 8.94
N SER A 131 -10.96 -11.11 7.67
CA SER A 131 -11.51 -12.02 6.67
C SER A 131 -11.30 -13.48 7.06
N THR A 132 -10.13 -13.83 7.59
CA THR A 132 -9.82 -15.18 8.05
C THR A 132 -10.70 -15.57 9.24
N LEU A 133 -10.87 -14.70 10.22
CA LEU A 133 -11.76 -14.93 11.35
C LEU A 133 -13.22 -15.09 10.91
N PHE A 134 -13.69 -14.24 9.99
CA PHE A 134 -15.05 -14.32 9.46
C PHE A 134 -15.29 -15.63 8.73
N LEU A 135 -14.37 -16.06 7.89
CA LEU A 135 -14.46 -17.35 7.18
C LEU A 135 -14.44 -18.53 8.15
N SER A 136 -13.65 -18.47 9.23
CA SER A 136 -13.63 -19.52 10.23
C SER A 136 -14.96 -19.68 10.97
N LEU A 137 -15.69 -18.57 11.19
CA LEU A 137 -17.02 -18.60 11.83
C LEU A 137 -18.11 -19.18 10.92
N ILE A 138 -17.94 -19.11 9.60
CA ILE A 138 -18.92 -19.66 8.64
C ILE A 138 -18.74 -21.18 8.45
N HIS A 139 -17.54 -21.69 8.68
CA HIS A 139 -17.21 -23.11 8.49
C HIS A 139 -17.32 -23.96 9.74
N ILE A 140 -17.77 -23.38 10.87
CA ILE A 140 -18.19 -24.10 12.08
C ILE A 140 -19.70 -24.29 12.03
#